data_0ab05b2264f4ff1ca8fdf08e9fb12f33
#
_entry.id   0ab05b2264f4ff1ca8fdf08e9fb12f33
#
_cell.length_a   1.000
_cell.length_b   1.000
_cell.length_c   1.000
_cell.angle_alpha   90.00
_cell.angle_beta   90.00
_cell.angle_gamma   90.00
#
_symmetry.space_group_name_H-M   'P 1'
#
loop_
_entity.id
_entity.type
_entity.pdbx_description
1 polymer ?
#
loop_
_entity_poly.entity_id
_entity_poly.type
_entity_poly.pdbx_seq_one_letter_code
_entity_poly.pdbx_strand_id
1 'polypeptide(L)'
;MQTILGSGGIIANYIAKALPAYTSKVRLVSRNPKAVTGIEELVQADLTSAEQVMSAVKGSEVVYLTAGLQYDIKVWREQWPKLMRNVINACKENGSRLVFFDNVYMYGKVVGPMTEETPFNPCSRKGEVRAETATMILDEIKKGELTALIARAAD
;
A
#
# COMPACT_ATOMS: atom_id res chain seq x y z
N MET A 1 8.75 -13.54 6.61
CA MET A 1 7.42 -13.42 5.96
C MET A 1 7.34 -12.09 5.22
N GLN A 2 6.91 -12.10 3.96
CA GLN A 2 6.57 -10.88 3.24
C GLN A 2 5.11 -10.94 2.81
N THR A 3 4.36 -9.87 3.06
CA THR A 3 2.89 -9.84 2.92
C THR A 3 2.46 -8.83 1.86
N ILE A 4 1.58 -9.24 0.94
CA ILE A 4 0.98 -8.38 -0.08
C ILE A 4 -0.47 -8.08 0.31
N LEU A 5 -0.75 -6.82 0.64
CA LEU A 5 -2.09 -6.31 0.92
C LEU A 5 -2.72 -5.76 -0.36
N GLY A 6 -3.87 -6.29 -0.74
CA GLY A 6 -4.55 -5.98 -2.00
C GLY A 6 -4.17 -6.97 -3.12
N SER A 7 -4.03 -8.26 -2.79
CA SER A 7 -3.75 -9.32 -3.77
C SER A 7 -4.86 -9.46 -4.81
N GLY A 8 -4.48 -9.92 -6.01
CA GLY A 8 -5.38 -10.12 -7.15
C GLY A 8 -5.27 -9.07 -8.26
N GLY A 9 -4.57 -7.94 -8.00
CA GLY A 9 -4.22 -6.96 -9.04
C GLY A 9 -2.96 -7.36 -9.82
N ILE A 10 -2.73 -6.68 -10.95
CA ILE A 10 -1.57 -6.94 -11.83
C ILE A 10 -0.25 -6.80 -11.07
N ILE A 11 -0.07 -5.69 -10.36
CA ILE A 11 1.16 -5.40 -9.58
C ILE A 11 1.37 -6.44 -8.47
N ALA A 12 0.31 -6.75 -7.71
CA ALA A 12 0.37 -7.78 -6.68
C ALA A 12 0.84 -9.13 -7.23
N ASN A 13 0.34 -9.53 -8.42
CA ASN A 13 0.72 -10.79 -9.07
C ASN A 13 2.19 -10.78 -9.52
N TYR A 14 2.70 -9.66 -10.04
CA TYR A 14 4.12 -9.56 -10.40
C TYR A 14 5.02 -9.62 -9.17
N ILE A 15 4.66 -8.93 -8.08
CA ILE A 15 5.40 -9.01 -6.81
C ILE A 15 5.37 -10.45 -6.27
N ALA A 16 4.19 -11.10 -6.23
CA ALA A 16 4.08 -12.48 -5.76
C ALA A 16 4.96 -13.46 -6.54
N LYS A 17 5.07 -13.28 -7.87
CA LYS A 17 5.97 -14.10 -8.71
C LYS A 17 7.46 -13.83 -8.48
N ALA A 18 7.82 -12.61 -8.11
CA ALA A 18 9.22 -12.23 -7.89
C ALA A 18 9.72 -12.60 -6.49
N LEU A 19 8.85 -12.56 -5.48
CA LEU A 19 9.21 -12.75 -4.07
C LEU A 19 9.88 -14.09 -3.74
N PRO A 20 9.57 -15.23 -4.38
CA PRO A 20 10.27 -16.50 -4.10
C PRO A 20 11.78 -16.47 -4.27
N ALA A 21 12.32 -15.52 -5.04
CA ALA A 21 13.76 -15.31 -5.16
C ALA A 21 14.38 -14.66 -3.90
N TYR A 22 13.57 -14.06 -3.02
CA TYR A 22 14.01 -13.27 -1.87
C TYR A 22 13.50 -13.81 -0.53
N THR A 23 12.43 -14.61 -0.53
CA THR A 23 11.85 -15.18 0.68
C THR A 23 11.12 -16.48 0.39
N SER A 24 11.15 -17.41 1.35
CA SER A 24 10.37 -18.66 1.29
C SER A 24 8.95 -18.52 1.83
N LYS A 25 8.59 -17.36 2.39
CA LYS A 25 7.30 -17.16 3.05
C LYS A 25 6.61 -15.91 2.50
N VAL A 26 5.61 -16.12 1.66
CA VAL A 26 4.78 -15.07 1.05
C VAL A 26 3.34 -15.23 1.52
N ARG A 27 2.70 -14.12 1.89
CA ARG A 27 1.29 -14.06 2.25
C ARG A 27 0.54 -13.13 1.31
N LEU A 28 -0.58 -13.60 0.76
CA LEU A 28 -1.48 -12.82 -0.09
C LEU A 28 -2.76 -12.49 0.67
N VAL A 29 -3.07 -11.20 0.75
CA VAL A 29 -4.19 -10.70 1.55
C VAL A 29 -5.15 -9.89 0.67
N SER A 30 -6.40 -10.29 0.66
CA SER A 30 -7.52 -9.54 0.06
C SER A 30 -8.85 -10.10 0.54
N ARG A 31 -9.96 -9.52 0.14
CA ARG A 31 -11.31 -10.04 0.45
C ARG A 31 -11.57 -11.42 -0.18
N ASN A 32 -10.86 -11.76 -1.26
CA ASN A 32 -10.94 -13.07 -1.91
C ASN A 32 -9.57 -13.43 -2.52
N PRO A 33 -8.59 -13.79 -1.68
CA PRO A 33 -7.23 -14.06 -2.13
C PRO A 33 -7.17 -15.33 -2.99
N LYS A 34 -6.33 -15.29 -4.03
CA LYS A 34 -6.07 -16.46 -4.88
C LYS A 34 -4.57 -16.67 -4.98
N ALA A 35 -4.15 -17.93 -4.97
CA ALA A 35 -2.75 -18.28 -5.17
C ALA A 35 -2.25 -17.84 -6.56
N VAL A 36 -1.00 -17.44 -6.62
CA VAL A 36 -0.30 -17.01 -7.84
C VAL A 36 0.77 -18.02 -8.24
N THR A 37 1.59 -18.46 -7.30
CA THR A 37 2.65 -19.45 -7.50
C THR A 37 2.33 -20.80 -6.81
N GLY A 38 1.34 -20.81 -5.94
CA GLY A 38 0.89 -22.01 -5.22
C GLY A 38 1.58 -22.26 -3.89
N ILE A 39 2.54 -21.41 -3.50
CA ILE A 39 3.28 -21.53 -2.23
C ILE A 39 2.85 -20.51 -1.16
N GLU A 40 1.96 -19.60 -1.54
CA GLU A 40 1.57 -18.49 -0.67
C GLU A 40 0.56 -18.92 0.40
N GLU A 41 0.68 -18.32 1.57
CA GLU A 41 -0.38 -18.29 2.57
C GLU A 41 -1.48 -17.33 2.11
N LEU A 42 -2.72 -17.80 2.04
CA LEU A 42 -3.86 -16.98 1.64
C LEU A 42 -4.64 -16.53 2.88
N VAL A 43 -4.79 -15.22 3.06
CA VAL A 43 -5.51 -14.63 4.18
C VAL A 43 -6.63 -13.74 3.67
N GLN A 44 -7.86 -14.07 4.04
CA GLN A 44 -8.99 -13.21 3.75
C GLN A 44 -9.05 -12.06 4.75
N ALA A 45 -9.03 -10.83 4.25
CA ALA A 45 -9.17 -9.63 5.07
C ALA A 45 -9.74 -8.44 4.29
N ASP A 46 -10.51 -7.62 5.01
CA ASP A 46 -10.91 -6.28 4.57
C ASP A 46 -9.90 -5.26 5.13
N LEU A 47 -9.24 -4.52 4.26
CA LEU A 47 -8.22 -3.55 4.65
C LEU A 47 -8.81 -2.31 5.36
N THR A 48 -10.13 -2.14 5.35
CA THR A 48 -10.81 -1.11 6.13
C THR A 48 -11.09 -1.54 7.58
N SER A 49 -10.85 -2.81 7.93
CA SER A 49 -10.92 -3.35 9.30
C SER A 49 -9.55 -3.34 9.95
N ALA A 50 -9.38 -2.55 11.00
CA ALA A 50 -8.11 -2.44 11.73
C ALA A 50 -7.65 -3.78 12.31
N GLU A 51 -8.57 -4.55 12.89
CA GLU A 51 -8.30 -5.86 13.49
C GLU A 51 -7.81 -6.87 12.44
N GLN A 52 -8.49 -6.92 11.27
CA GLN A 52 -8.12 -7.85 10.20
C GLN A 52 -6.76 -7.49 9.59
N VAL A 53 -6.46 -6.19 9.40
CA VAL A 53 -5.15 -5.75 8.91
C VAL A 53 -4.05 -6.07 9.92
N MET A 54 -4.28 -5.81 11.21
CA MET A 54 -3.33 -6.14 12.27
C MET A 54 -3.00 -7.64 12.28
N SER A 55 -4.01 -8.49 12.19
CA SER A 55 -3.85 -9.94 12.12
C SER A 55 -3.10 -10.37 10.85
N ALA A 56 -3.45 -9.79 9.69
CA ALA A 56 -2.85 -10.12 8.40
C ALA A 56 -1.37 -9.72 8.30
N VAL A 57 -0.96 -8.63 8.97
CA VAL A 57 0.43 -8.12 8.97
C VAL A 57 1.31 -8.84 9.99
N LYS A 58 0.72 -9.51 10.97
CA LYS A 58 1.46 -10.17 12.06
C LYS A 58 2.59 -11.07 11.54
N GLY A 59 3.79 -10.84 12.06
CA GLY A 59 5.00 -11.58 11.71
C GLY A 59 5.58 -11.26 10.32
N SER A 60 5.11 -10.18 9.68
CA SER A 60 5.63 -9.72 8.39
C SER A 60 6.87 -8.85 8.60
N GLU A 61 7.93 -9.13 7.86
CA GLU A 61 9.12 -8.27 7.78
C GLU A 61 8.89 -7.10 6.81
N VAL A 62 8.26 -7.40 5.67
CA VAL A 62 7.90 -6.41 4.63
C VAL A 62 6.44 -6.56 4.26
N VAL A 63 5.76 -5.43 4.15
CA VAL A 63 4.36 -5.31 3.74
C VAL A 63 4.28 -4.49 2.46
N TYR A 64 3.74 -5.08 1.40
CA TYR A 64 3.49 -4.42 0.13
C TYR A 64 2.02 -4.03 0.07
N LEU A 65 1.72 -2.74 0.01
CA LEU A 65 0.36 -2.25 -0.18
C LEU A 65 0.14 -1.93 -1.65
N THR A 66 -0.63 -2.79 -2.33
CA THR A 66 -0.97 -2.70 -3.76
C THR A 66 -2.47 -2.61 -4.00
N ALA A 67 -3.24 -2.32 -2.94
CA ALA A 67 -4.68 -2.27 -3.01
C ALA A 67 -5.17 -1.19 -3.99
N GLY A 68 -6.15 -1.55 -4.80
CA GLY A 68 -6.97 -0.63 -5.58
C GLY A 68 -8.39 -0.58 -5.02
N LEU A 69 -8.96 0.60 -4.92
CA LEU A 69 -10.37 0.81 -4.58
C LEU A 69 -11.18 1.10 -5.84
N GLN A 70 -12.49 0.89 -5.75
CA GLN A 70 -13.41 1.29 -6.82
C GLN A 70 -13.14 2.75 -7.22
N TYR A 71 -13.05 3.04 -8.53
CA TYR A 71 -12.68 4.35 -9.06
C TYR A 71 -13.80 5.40 -8.91
N ASP A 72 -14.25 5.60 -7.66
CA ASP A 72 -15.27 6.54 -7.22
C ASP A 72 -14.71 7.47 -6.15
N ILE A 73 -14.97 8.77 -6.25
CA ILE A 73 -14.41 9.78 -5.33
C ILE A 73 -14.99 9.66 -3.90
N LYS A 74 -16.24 9.25 -3.75
CA LYS A 74 -16.84 9.07 -2.42
C LYS A 74 -16.19 7.89 -1.70
N VAL A 75 -16.00 6.77 -2.43
CA VAL A 75 -15.29 5.59 -1.95
C VAL A 75 -13.84 5.95 -1.57
N TRP A 76 -13.15 6.73 -2.41
CA TRP A 76 -11.77 7.12 -2.16
C TRP A 76 -11.62 7.99 -0.92
N ARG A 77 -12.46 9.01 -0.73
CA ARG A 77 -12.42 9.90 0.43
C ARG A 77 -12.71 9.18 1.74
N GLU A 78 -13.61 8.20 1.70
CA GLU A 78 -13.98 7.43 2.87
C GLU A 78 -12.94 6.36 3.20
N GLN A 79 -12.50 5.58 2.20
CA GLN A 79 -11.79 4.34 2.46
C GLN A 79 -10.26 4.50 2.46
N TRP A 80 -9.66 5.37 1.61
CA TRP A 80 -8.21 5.49 1.55
C TRP A 80 -7.57 5.94 2.86
N PRO A 81 -8.04 7.01 3.54
CA PRO A 81 -7.44 7.43 4.81
C PRO A 81 -7.58 6.35 5.90
N LYS A 82 -8.74 5.69 5.96
CA LYS A 82 -8.99 4.61 6.90
C LYS A 82 -8.08 3.41 6.66
N LEU A 83 -8.03 2.92 5.42
CA LEU A 83 -7.18 1.81 5.01
C LEU A 83 -5.70 2.11 5.30
N MET A 84 -5.22 3.29 4.90
CA MET A 84 -3.83 3.68 5.13
C MET A 84 -3.49 3.76 6.61
N ARG A 85 -4.38 4.32 7.45
CA ARG A 85 -4.18 4.35 8.90
C ARG A 85 -4.06 2.95 9.49
N ASN A 86 -4.91 2.03 9.06
CA ASN A 86 -4.85 0.64 9.52
C ASN A 86 -3.52 -0.03 9.16
N VAL A 87 -3.05 0.18 7.91
CA VAL A 87 -1.78 -0.41 7.42
C VAL A 87 -0.57 0.19 8.15
N ILE A 88 -0.54 1.52 8.32
CA ILE A 88 0.53 2.20 9.07
C ILE A 88 0.60 1.66 10.51
N ASN A 89 -0.54 1.62 11.21
CA ASN A 89 -0.57 1.15 12.59
C ASN A 89 -0.12 -0.32 12.70
N ALA A 90 -0.57 -1.18 11.80
CA ALA A 90 -0.16 -2.58 11.78
C ALA A 90 1.34 -2.74 11.49
N CYS A 91 1.91 -1.97 10.57
CA CYS A 91 3.34 -1.99 10.29
C CYS A 91 4.17 -1.49 11.48
N LYS A 92 3.74 -0.41 12.14
CA LYS A 92 4.42 0.12 13.35
C LYS A 92 4.43 -0.90 14.48
N GLU A 93 3.27 -1.49 14.79
CA GLU A 93 3.12 -2.47 15.87
C GLU A 93 3.97 -3.73 15.65
N ASN A 94 4.12 -4.16 14.39
CA ASN A 94 4.88 -5.36 14.04
C ASN A 94 6.35 -5.08 13.66
N GLY A 95 6.79 -3.82 13.64
CA GLY A 95 8.12 -3.43 13.15
C GLY A 95 8.35 -3.75 11.68
N SER A 96 7.29 -3.80 10.89
CA SER A 96 7.34 -4.14 9.47
C SER A 96 7.74 -2.94 8.62
N ARG A 97 8.50 -3.17 7.55
CA ARG A 97 8.74 -2.16 6.50
C ARG A 97 7.54 -2.09 5.56
N LEU A 98 7.06 -0.88 5.26
CA LEU A 98 5.97 -0.67 4.31
C LEU A 98 6.50 -0.28 2.93
N VAL A 99 6.06 -0.98 1.90
CA VAL A 99 6.21 -0.58 0.49
C VAL A 99 4.84 -0.25 -0.06
N PHE A 100 4.57 1.02 -0.31
CA PHE A 100 3.30 1.47 -0.87
C PHE A 100 3.43 1.71 -2.37
N PHE A 101 2.66 0.99 -3.17
CA PHE A 101 2.57 1.22 -4.61
C PHE A 101 1.51 2.29 -4.90
N ASP A 102 1.95 3.43 -5.42
CA ASP A 102 1.14 4.62 -5.62
C ASP A 102 1.16 5.08 -7.09
N ASN A 103 0.32 6.03 -7.42
CA ASN A 103 0.32 6.76 -8.68
C ASN A 103 0.96 8.17 -8.52
N VAL A 104 0.75 9.05 -9.48
CA VAL A 104 1.31 10.41 -9.51
C VAL A 104 0.26 11.52 -9.39
N TYR A 105 -0.99 11.20 -9.06
CA TYR A 105 -2.09 12.17 -9.05
C TYR A 105 -1.91 13.31 -8.03
N MET A 106 -1.14 13.07 -6.96
CA MET A 106 -0.84 14.09 -5.95
C MET A 106 -0.01 15.26 -6.49
N TYR A 107 0.75 15.06 -7.56
CA TYR A 107 1.59 16.12 -8.11
C TYR A 107 0.81 17.14 -8.97
N GLY A 108 -0.34 16.76 -9.54
CA GLY A 108 -1.09 17.61 -10.45
C GLY A 108 -0.34 17.87 -11.77
N LYS A 109 -0.38 19.12 -12.22
CA LYS A 109 0.36 19.54 -13.43
C LYS A 109 1.79 19.91 -13.05
N VAL A 110 2.76 19.20 -13.58
CA VAL A 110 4.19 19.45 -13.37
C VAL A 110 4.82 19.96 -14.67
N VAL A 111 5.64 21.00 -14.58
CA VAL A 111 6.46 21.48 -15.70
C VAL A 111 7.85 20.88 -15.55
N GLY A 112 8.25 20.03 -16.48
CA GLY A 112 9.52 19.30 -16.44
C GLY A 112 9.39 17.90 -15.81
N PRO A 113 10.52 17.27 -15.44
CA PRO A 113 10.52 15.92 -14.85
C PRO A 113 9.95 15.93 -13.43
N MET A 114 9.18 14.89 -13.11
CA MET A 114 8.77 14.60 -11.73
C MET A 114 9.93 13.93 -10.98
N THR A 115 10.20 14.39 -9.78
CA THR A 115 11.20 13.83 -8.86
C THR A 115 10.59 13.62 -7.48
N GLU A 116 11.32 13.00 -6.58
CA GLU A 116 10.91 12.79 -5.19
C GLU A 116 10.69 14.11 -4.45
N GLU A 117 11.35 15.20 -4.88
CA GLU A 117 11.25 16.53 -4.31
C GLU A 117 10.12 17.36 -4.92
N THR A 118 9.46 16.87 -5.97
CA THR A 118 8.33 17.57 -6.59
C THR A 118 7.23 17.79 -5.55
N PRO A 119 6.78 19.04 -5.31
CA PRO A 119 5.76 19.31 -4.30
C PRO A 119 4.40 18.76 -4.73
N PHE A 120 3.61 18.31 -3.75
CA PHE A 120 2.23 17.93 -4.00
C PHE A 120 1.39 19.17 -4.33
N ASN A 121 0.77 19.16 -5.49
CA ASN A 121 -0.11 20.22 -5.96
C ASN A 121 -1.28 19.61 -6.77
N PRO A 122 -2.16 18.82 -6.12
CA PRO A 122 -3.20 18.08 -6.81
C PRO A 122 -4.17 19.00 -7.52
N CYS A 123 -4.49 18.70 -8.78
CA CYS A 123 -5.49 19.40 -9.59
C CYS A 123 -6.82 18.65 -9.72
N SER A 124 -7.01 17.59 -8.95
CA SER A 124 -8.22 16.78 -8.93
C SER A 124 -8.57 16.32 -7.52
N ARG A 125 -9.87 16.06 -7.27
CA ARG A 125 -10.33 15.53 -5.97
C ARG A 125 -9.69 14.19 -5.61
N LYS A 126 -9.39 13.33 -6.58
CA LYS A 126 -8.68 12.06 -6.36
C LYS A 126 -7.21 12.31 -6.07
N GLY A 127 -6.59 13.31 -6.70
CA GLY A 127 -5.24 13.74 -6.39
C GLY A 127 -5.11 14.27 -4.95
N GLU A 128 -6.12 15.00 -4.43
CA GLU A 128 -6.16 15.43 -3.04
C GLU A 128 -6.14 14.24 -2.07
N VAL A 129 -6.95 13.20 -2.34
CA VAL A 129 -6.97 11.99 -1.52
C VAL A 129 -5.61 11.26 -1.57
N ARG A 130 -4.96 11.22 -2.75
CA ARG A 130 -3.63 10.58 -2.86
C ARG A 130 -2.56 11.40 -2.14
N ALA A 131 -2.61 12.72 -2.22
CA ALA A 131 -1.71 13.61 -1.47
C ALA A 131 -1.86 13.37 0.05
N GLU A 132 -3.09 13.35 0.56
CA GLU A 132 -3.36 13.05 1.97
C GLU A 132 -2.80 11.67 2.36
N THR A 133 -3.09 10.65 1.57
CA THR A 133 -2.66 9.26 1.83
C THR A 133 -1.14 9.14 1.86
N ALA A 134 -0.44 9.76 0.90
CA ALA A 134 1.03 9.77 0.87
C ALA A 134 1.62 10.57 2.04
N THR A 135 1.02 11.70 2.39
CA THR A 135 1.44 12.54 3.54
C THR A 135 1.36 11.77 4.85
N MET A 136 0.32 10.95 5.06
CA MET A 136 0.22 10.11 6.25
C MET A 136 1.45 9.21 6.45
N ILE A 137 1.99 8.62 5.36
CA ILE A 137 3.20 7.79 5.42
C ILE A 137 4.43 8.66 5.69
N LEU A 138 4.58 9.76 4.94
CA LEU A 138 5.74 10.65 5.06
C LEU A 138 5.87 11.27 6.45
N ASP A 139 4.75 11.59 7.10
CA ASP A 139 4.74 12.12 8.47
C ASP A 139 5.22 11.09 9.48
N GLU A 140 4.83 9.82 9.35
CA GLU A 140 5.31 8.76 10.25
C GLU A 140 6.80 8.43 10.01
N ILE A 141 7.28 8.54 8.76
CA ILE A 141 8.73 8.44 8.45
C ILE A 141 9.50 9.57 9.14
N LYS A 142 9.02 10.82 9.03
CA LYS A 142 9.66 12.00 9.66
C LYS A 142 9.75 11.89 11.18
N LYS A 143 8.76 11.25 11.83
CA LYS A 143 8.77 10.98 13.26
C LYS A 143 9.74 9.84 13.65
N GLY A 144 10.28 9.10 12.67
CA GLY A 144 11.09 7.90 12.93
C GLY A 144 10.28 6.68 13.40
N GLU A 145 8.97 6.71 13.23
CA GLU A 145 8.06 5.68 13.73
C GLU A 145 7.70 4.61 12.69
N LEU A 146 7.99 4.88 11.40
CA LEU A 146 7.73 3.96 10.29
C LEU A 146 8.91 3.93 9.32
N THR A 147 9.37 2.74 8.97
CA THR A 147 10.26 2.54 7.82
C THR A 147 9.42 2.23 6.60
N ALA A 148 9.40 3.12 5.61
CA ALA A 148 8.59 2.93 4.42
C ALA A 148 9.24 3.45 3.14
N LEU A 149 8.77 2.92 2.00
CA LEU A 149 9.07 3.36 0.64
C LEU A 149 7.74 3.57 -0.11
N ILE A 150 7.64 4.65 -0.87
CA ILE A 150 6.53 4.88 -1.80
C ILE A 150 7.05 4.69 -3.22
N ALA A 151 6.62 3.61 -3.88
CA ALA A 151 6.93 3.34 -5.28
C ALA A 151 5.83 3.94 -6.17
N ARG A 152 6.17 4.95 -6.97
CA ARG A 152 5.21 5.65 -7.82
C ARG A 152 5.34 5.24 -9.28
N ALA A 153 4.20 4.99 -9.90
CA ALA A 153 4.11 4.76 -11.34
C ALA A 153 3.28 5.87 -11.98
N ALA A 154 3.81 6.43 -13.08
CA ALA A 154 3.03 7.26 -13.98
C ALA A 154 2.13 6.36 -14.85
N ASP A 155 0.92 6.84 -15.16
CA ASP A 155 -0.03 6.17 -16.09
C ASP A 155 0.43 6.37 -17.54
#